data_ab296076c935dec1922ff0a3a752bbe7
#
_entry.id   ab296076c935dec1922ff0a3a752bbe7
#
_cell.length_a   1.000
_cell.length_b   1.000
_cell.length_c   1.000
_cell.angle_alpha   90.00
_cell.angle_beta   90.00
_cell.angle_gamma   90.00
#
_symmetry.space_group_name_H-M   'P 1'
#
loop_
_entity.id
_entity.type
_entity.pdbx_description
1 polymer ?
#
loop_
_entity_poly.entity_id
_entity_poly.type
_entity_poly.pdbx_seq_one_letter_code
_entity_poly.pdbx_strand_id
1 'polypeptide(L)'
;MAQPRIGQKVVVDVPATTANLGPGFDCLGAALDLNNRFAMRRIEGGGERFELIIEGSEGSHLRGGPENLVYRAAQRVWKAAGLEPVALEARVRLAVPPARGLGSSATAIVAGLMGALSLIHI
;
A
#
# COMPACT_ATOMS: atom_id res chain seq x y z
N MET A 1 14.61 -8.68 -13.60
CA MET A 1 13.93 -7.66 -12.79
C MET A 1 14.97 -6.75 -12.17
N ALA A 2 14.74 -5.46 -12.25
CA ALA A 2 15.66 -4.47 -11.73
C ALA A 2 14.99 -3.69 -10.58
N GLN A 3 15.81 -3.15 -9.67
CA GLN A 3 15.30 -2.25 -8.64
C GLN A 3 14.61 -1.05 -9.29
N PRO A 4 13.60 -0.47 -8.64
CA PRO A 4 13.00 0.77 -9.11
C PRO A 4 14.02 1.89 -9.20
N ARG A 5 13.87 2.76 -10.18
CA ARG A 5 14.72 3.94 -10.32
C ARG A 5 14.26 5.03 -9.35
N ILE A 6 15.20 5.85 -8.89
CA ILE A 6 14.88 7.02 -8.07
C ILE A 6 13.90 7.91 -8.84
N GLY A 7 12.82 8.31 -8.19
CA GLY A 7 11.75 9.10 -8.79
C GLY A 7 10.69 8.30 -9.54
N GLN A 8 10.92 7.01 -9.76
CA GLN A 8 9.91 6.16 -10.39
C GLN A 8 8.67 6.07 -9.50
N LYS A 9 7.50 6.25 -10.12
CA LYS A 9 6.24 6.36 -9.42
C LYS A 9 5.19 5.44 -10.00
N VAL A 10 4.36 4.88 -9.15
CA VAL A 10 3.16 4.14 -9.55
C VAL A 10 1.98 4.59 -8.69
N VAL A 11 0.79 4.48 -9.24
CA VAL A 11 -0.45 4.77 -8.52
C VAL A 11 -1.30 3.51 -8.51
N VAL A 12 -1.75 3.13 -7.32
CA VAL A 12 -2.59 1.95 -7.13
C VAL A 12 -3.88 2.39 -6.45
N ASP A 13 -5.01 2.09 -7.07
CA ASP A 13 -6.33 2.28 -6.47
C ASP A 13 -6.82 0.93 -5.96
N VAL A 14 -7.11 0.86 -4.68
CA VAL A 14 -7.55 -0.38 -4.03
C VAL A 14 -8.94 -0.19 -3.46
N PRO A 15 -9.93 -0.99 -3.91
CA PRO A 15 -11.29 -0.85 -3.41
C PRO A 15 -11.42 -1.31 -1.96
N ALA A 16 -12.34 -0.70 -1.25
CA ALA A 16 -12.80 -1.21 0.02
C ALA A 16 -13.46 -2.57 -0.18
N THR A 17 -13.31 -3.44 0.80
CA THR A 17 -13.93 -4.75 0.76
C THR A 17 -14.67 -5.01 2.06
N THR A 18 -15.65 -5.91 2.02
CA THR A 18 -16.26 -6.44 3.21
C THR A 18 -16.49 -7.94 3.04
N ALA A 19 -16.19 -8.69 4.09
CA ALA A 19 -16.48 -10.10 4.19
C ALA A 19 -17.60 -10.36 5.20
N ASN A 20 -18.17 -9.30 5.76
CA ASN A 20 -19.19 -9.37 6.81
C ASN A 20 -20.58 -9.14 6.22
N LEU A 21 -21.07 -10.14 5.46
CA LEU A 21 -22.32 -10.07 4.74
C LEU A 21 -23.40 -10.96 5.38
N GLY A 22 -23.79 -10.63 6.61
CA GLY A 22 -24.85 -11.37 7.31
C GLY A 22 -24.55 -12.86 7.43
N PRO A 23 -25.46 -13.75 6.99
CA PRO A 23 -25.23 -15.20 7.11
C PRO A 23 -24.10 -15.70 6.23
N GLY A 24 -23.57 -14.89 5.33
CA GLY A 24 -22.41 -15.21 4.53
C GLY A 24 -21.08 -14.83 5.16
N PHE A 25 -21.05 -14.48 6.44
CA PHE A 25 -19.84 -14.13 7.16
C PHE A 25 -18.76 -15.20 6.97
N ASP A 26 -17.54 -14.79 6.65
CA ASP A 26 -16.39 -15.63 6.31
C ASP A 26 -16.55 -16.46 5.03
N CYS A 27 -17.71 -16.48 4.41
CA CYS A 27 -17.97 -17.22 3.19
C CYS A 27 -18.16 -16.32 1.96
N LEU A 28 -18.62 -15.10 2.19
CA LEU A 28 -18.91 -14.13 1.13
C LEU A 28 -18.14 -12.83 1.35
N GLY A 29 -17.78 -12.20 0.25
CA GLY A 29 -17.15 -10.90 0.27
C GLY A 29 -17.64 -10.04 -0.88
N ALA A 30 -17.46 -8.75 -0.77
CA ALA A 30 -17.78 -7.79 -1.81
C ALA A 30 -16.72 -6.70 -1.89
N ALA A 31 -16.41 -6.26 -3.10
CA ALA A 31 -15.64 -5.05 -3.32
C ALA A 31 -16.60 -3.90 -3.55
N LEU A 32 -16.30 -2.76 -2.97
CA LEU A 32 -17.14 -1.57 -3.03
C LEU A 32 -16.53 -0.53 -3.95
N ASP A 33 -17.35 0.37 -4.47
CA ASP A 33 -16.89 1.49 -5.29
C ASP A 33 -16.40 2.65 -4.41
N LEU A 34 -15.54 2.33 -3.47
CA LEU A 34 -14.81 3.24 -2.61
C LEU A 34 -13.37 2.82 -2.64
N ASN A 35 -12.48 3.69 -3.09
CA ASN A 35 -11.08 3.32 -3.29
C ASN A 35 -10.16 4.14 -2.40
N ASN A 36 -9.17 3.49 -1.83
CA ASN A 36 -7.99 4.15 -1.30
C ASN A 36 -6.97 4.26 -2.42
N ARG A 37 -6.39 5.43 -2.61
CA ARG A 37 -5.37 5.66 -3.63
C ARG A 37 -4.01 5.78 -2.99
N PHE A 38 -3.06 4.98 -3.49
CA PHE A 38 -1.69 4.96 -3.03
C PHE A 38 -0.78 5.36 -4.18
N ALA A 39 -0.15 6.53 -4.06
CA ALA A 39 0.87 6.95 -5.01
C ALA A 39 2.23 6.64 -4.39
N MET A 40 2.93 5.67 -4.95
CA MET A 40 4.19 5.16 -4.39
C MET A 40 5.34 5.57 -5.29
N ARG A 41 6.40 6.08 -4.68
CA ARG A 41 7.56 6.59 -5.41
C ARG A 41 8.84 6.19 -4.71
N ARG A 42 9.82 5.72 -5.47
CA ARG A 42 11.16 5.53 -4.92
C ARG A 42 11.81 6.88 -4.69
N ILE A 43 12.30 7.08 -3.47
CA ILE A 43 13.01 8.30 -3.08
C ILE A 43 14.49 8.00 -2.88
N GLU A 44 15.29 9.06 -2.78
CA GLU A 44 16.70 8.94 -2.44
C GLU A 44 16.88 8.45 -1.01
N GLY A 45 17.94 7.73 -0.79
CA GLY A 45 18.28 7.16 0.50
C GLY A 45 18.52 5.67 0.36
N GLY A 46 19.23 5.12 1.30
CA GLY A 46 19.55 3.71 1.32
C GLY A 46 18.65 2.94 2.26
N GLY A 47 18.49 1.66 1.99
CA GLY A 47 17.96 0.71 2.91
C GLY A 47 16.47 0.82 3.17
N GLU A 48 16.10 0.44 4.36
CA GLU A 48 14.72 0.28 4.77
C GLU A 48 14.12 1.59 5.26
N ARG A 49 13.91 2.53 4.36
CA ARG A 49 13.30 3.81 4.67
C ARG A 49 11.95 3.93 4.01
N PHE A 50 10.93 4.25 4.78
CA PHE A 50 9.59 4.43 4.28
C PHE A 50 8.96 5.69 4.87
N GLU A 51 8.44 6.56 4.01
CA GLU A 51 7.70 7.75 4.39
C GLU A 51 6.26 7.61 3.91
N LEU A 52 5.33 7.91 4.80
CA LEU A 52 3.91 7.83 4.49
C LEU A 52 3.28 9.20 4.70
N ILE A 53 2.51 9.68 3.74
CA ILE A 53 1.80 10.95 3.78
C ILE A 53 0.34 10.68 3.48
N ILE A 54 -0.58 11.05 4.38
CA ILE A 54 -2.02 10.98 4.10
C ILE A 54 -2.50 12.35 3.66
N GLU A 55 -3.06 12.41 2.47
CA GLU A 55 -3.60 13.63 1.91
C GLU A 55 -4.96 13.96 2.50
N GLY A 56 -5.22 15.25 2.71
CA GLY A 56 -6.55 15.75 3.05
C GLY A 56 -7.01 15.47 4.46
N SER A 57 -6.15 14.99 5.34
CA SER A 57 -6.53 14.68 6.69
C SER A 57 -5.82 15.61 7.67
N GLU A 58 -6.45 15.84 8.81
CA GLU A 58 -5.87 16.62 9.89
C GLU A 58 -4.64 15.95 10.50
N GLY A 59 -4.45 14.71 10.26
CA GLY A 59 -3.29 13.97 10.72
C GLY A 59 -2.41 13.55 9.57
N SER A 60 -2.02 14.49 8.73
CA SER A 60 -1.19 14.18 7.56
C SER A 60 0.19 13.67 7.90
N HIS A 61 0.59 13.73 9.17
CA HIS A 61 1.84 13.13 9.60
C HIS A 61 1.64 11.67 9.91
N LEU A 62 2.37 10.91 9.24
CA LEU A 62 2.16 9.56 9.31
C LEU A 62 3.29 8.78 9.79
N ARG A 63 2.94 7.66 10.24
CA ARG A 63 3.84 6.65 10.69
C ARG A 63 4.50 6.00 9.50
N GLY A 64 5.49 6.67 8.98
CA GLY A 64 6.44 6.02 8.12
C GLY A 64 7.24 5.02 8.93
N GLY A 65 8.12 4.34 8.26
CA GLY A 65 9.02 3.38 8.86
C GLY A 65 8.82 1.98 8.31
N PRO A 66 9.82 1.12 8.49
CA PRO A 66 9.82 -0.19 7.83
C PRO A 66 8.75 -1.14 8.34
N GLU A 67 8.09 -0.80 9.44
CA GLU A 67 7.03 -1.64 10.00
C GLU A 67 5.65 -1.37 9.45
N ASN A 68 5.50 -0.32 8.64
CA ASN A 68 4.23 -0.01 8.03
C ASN A 68 3.78 -1.14 7.10
N LEU A 69 2.49 -1.46 7.10
CA LEU A 69 1.95 -2.58 6.32
C LEU A 69 2.21 -2.45 4.82
N VAL A 70 2.13 -1.24 4.27
CA VAL A 70 2.41 -0.99 2.85
C VAL A 70 3.85 -1.40 2.55
N TYR A 71 4.78 -0.94 3.36
CA TYR A 71 6.19 -1.20 3.12
C TYR A 71 6.56 -2.66 3.39
N ARG A 72 6.00 -3.26 4.40
CA ARG A 72 6.22 -4.69 4.67
C ARG A 72 5.74 -5.56 3.51
N ALA A 73 4.62 -5.23 2.93
CA ALA A 73 4.11 -5.93 1.76
C ALA A 73 5.04 -5.73 0.55
N ALA A 74 5.51 -4.50 0.33
CA ALA A 74 6.47 -4.22 -0.74
C ALA A 74 7.78 -4.99 -0.55
N GLN A 75 8.29 -5.05 0.65
CA GLN A 75 9.51 -5.80 0.97
C GLN A 75 9.36 -7.29 0.65
N ARG A 76 8.20 -7.85 0.88
CA ARG A 76 7.94 -9.25 0.56
C ARG A 76 8.08 -9.53 -0.94
N VAL A 77 7.57 -8.63 -1.76
CA VAL A 77 7.70 -8.73 -3.21
C VAL A 77 9.16 -8.65 -3.63
N TRP A 78 9.87 -7.64 -3.14
CA TRP A 78 11.27 -7.44 -3.51
C TRP A 78 12.14 -8.61 -3.05
N LYS A 79 11.92 -9.11 -1.86
CA LYS A 79 12.64 -10.27 -1.35
C LYS A 79 12.41 -11.50 -2.23
N ALA A 80 11.16 -11.75 -2.62
CA ALA A 80 10.83 -12.87 -3.50
C ALA A 80 11.49 -12.72 -4.87
N ALA A 81 11.71 -11.48 -5.32
CA ALA A 81 12.37 -11.19 -6.58
C ALA A 81 13.91 -11.15 -6.47
N GLY A 82 14.46 -11.34 -5.28
CA GLY A 82 15.90 -11.28 -5.05
C GLY A 82 16.47 -9.87 -5.05
N LEU A 83 15.64 -8.87 -4.78
CA LEU A 83 16.04 -7.47 -4.78
C LEU A 83 16.19 -6.94 -3.36
N GLU A 84 17.14 -6.01 -3.18
CA GLU A 84 17.31 -5.30 -1.92
C GLU A 84 16.21 -4.27 -1.72
N PRO A 85 15.82 -3.99 -0.46
CA PRO A 85 14.84 -2.94 -0.18
C PRO A 85 15.35 -1.58 -0.63
N VAL A 86 14.43 -0.74 -1.08
CA VAL A 86 14.73 0.65 -1.47
C VAL A 86 13.90 1.61 -0.61
N ALA A 87 14.35 2.86 -0.54
CA ALA A 87 13.60 3.91 0.14
C ALA A 87 12.37 4.28 -0.68
N LEU A 88 11.22 4.35 -0.02
CA LEU A 88 9.93 4.53 -0.67
C LEU A 88 9.11 5.59 0.03
N GLU A 89 8.38 6.40 -0.74
CA GLU A 89 7.36 7.32 -0.25
C GLU A 89 6.01 6.87 -0.77
N ALA A 90 5.01 6.84 0.09
CA ALA A 90 3.63 6.60 -0.31
C ALA A 90 2.76 7.79 0.09
N ARG A 91 2.06 8.36 -0.86
CA ARG A 91 1.01 9.35 -0.62
C ARG A 91 -0.32 8.65 -0.72
N VAL A 92 -1.13 8.77 0.32
CA VAL A 92 -2.35 7.99 0.43
C VAL A 92 -3.55 8.93 0.52
N ARG A 93 -4.55 8.69 -0.31
CA ARG A 93 -5.85 9.31 -0.21
C ARG A 93 -6.83 8.25 0.26
N LEU A 94 -7.35 8.43 1.46
CA LEU A 94 -8.27 7.47 2.06
C LEU A 94 -9.71 7.84 1.75
N ALA A 95 -10.41 6.97 1.05
CA ALA A 95 -11.88 7.02 0.95
C ALA A 95 -12.51 6.06 1.95
N VAL A 96 -11.72 5.11 2.46
CA VAL A 96 -12.18 4.08 3.37
C VAL A 96 -11.76 4.44 4.78
N PRO A 97 -12.70 4.71 5.69
CA PRO A 97 -12.36 4.99 7.08
C PRO A 97 -11.67 3.81 7.74
N PRO A 98 -10.61 4.06 8.54
CA PRO A 98 -9.98 2.99 9.31
C PRO A 98 -10.94 2.36 10.30
N ALA A 99 -10.74 1.08 10.59
CA ALA A 99 -11.46 0.33 11.63
C ALA A 99 -12.98 0.33 11.48
N ARG A 100 -13.48 0.40 10.24
CA ARG A 100 -14.93 0.36 9.94
C ARG A 100 -15.38 -0.93 9.27
N GLY A 101 -14.57 -1.99 9.35
CA GLY A 101 -14.91 -3.26 8.71
C GLY A 101 -14.91 -3.20 7.19
N LEU A 102 -14.25 -2.21 6.59
CA LEU A 102 -14.17 -2.03 5.14
C LEU A 102 -12.81 -2.41 4.56
N GLY A 103 -12.03 -3.21 5.29
CA GLY A 103 -10.81 -3.77 4.77
C GLY A 103 -9.66 -2.78 4.62
N SER A 104 -9.55 -1.77 5.51
CA SER A 104 -8.49 -0.77 5.39
C SER A 104 -7.09 -1.36 5.49
N SER A 105 -6.87 -2.35 6.37
CA SER A 105 -5.58 -3.05 6.44
C SER A 105 -5.31 -3.86 5.18
N ALA A 106 -6.34 -4.51 4.64
CA ALA A 106 -6.22 -5.27 3.40
C ALA A 106 -5.86 -4.35 2.23
N THR A 107 -6.43 -3.13 2.15
CA THR A 107 -6.08 -2.19 1.10
C THR A 107 -4.60 -1.80 1.19
N ALA A 108 -4.06 -1.61 2.38
CA ALA A 108 -2.64 -1.29 2.57
C ALA A 108 -1.74 -2.42 2.08
N ILE A 109 -2.07 -3.65 2.41
CA ILE A 109 -1.30 -4.82 1.99
C ILE A 109 -1.34 -4.98 0.47
N VAL A 110 -2.53 -4.92 -0.13
CA VAL A 110 -2.69 -5.03 -1.58
C VAL A 110 -1.95 -3.91 -2.30
N ALA A 111 -2.03 -2.67 -1.80
CA ALA A 111 -1.32 -1.54 -2.38
C ALA A 111 0.19 -1.77 -2.35
N GLY A 112 0.72 -2.25 -1.24
CA GLY A 112 2.15 -2.55 -1.13
C GLY A 112 2.60 -3.63 -2.10
N LEU A 113 1.85 -4.71 -2.21
CA LEU A 113 2.16 -5.80 -3.13
C LEU A 113 2.10 -5.35 -4.59
N MET A 114 1.01 -4.73 -4.98
CA MET A 114 0.80 -4.30 -6.37
C MET A 114 1.73 -3.16 -6.76
N GLY A 115 1.93 -2.21 -5.85
CA GLY A 115 2.85 -1.11 -6.09
C GLY A 115 4.29 -1.59 -6.29
N ALA A 116 4.75 -2.50 -5.43
CA ALA A 116 6.10 -3.05 -5.54
C ALA A 116 6.27 -3.84 -6.85
N LEU A 117 5.28 -4.65 -7.24
CA LEU A 117 5.31 -5.38 -8.50
C LEU A 117 5.39 -4.42 -9.68
N SER A 118 4.58 -3.38 -9.68
CA SER A 118 4.57 -2.39 -10.76
C SER A 118 5.88 -1.62 -10.86
N LEU A 119 6.49 -1.32 -9.72
CA LEU A 119 7.77 -0.60 -9.69
C LEU A 119 8.93 -1.44 -10.27
N ILE A 120 8.85 -2.75 -10.22
CA ILE A 120 9.87 -3.62 -10.81
C ILE A 120 9.44 -4.19 -12.18
N HIS A 121 8.37 -3.67 -12.75
CA HIS A 121 7.89 -4.01 -14.10
C HIS A 121 7.48 -5.46 -14.30
N ILE A 122 6.73 -5.98 -13.38
CA ILE A 122 6.13 -7.30 -13.54
C ILE A 122 4.63 -7.18 -13.79
#